data_f4cfc65104aad2a2d5e208ebbe1cb8a9
#
_entry.id   f4cfc65104aad2a2d5e208ebbe1cb8a9
#
_cell.length_a   1.000
_cell.length_b   1.000
_cell.length_c   1.000
_cell.angle_alpha   90.00
_cell.angle_beta   90.00
_cell.angle_gamma   90.00
#
_symmetry.space_group_name_H-M   'P 1'
#
loop_
_entity.id
_entity.type
_entity.pdbx_description
1 polymer ?
#
loop_
_entity_poly.entity_id
_entity_poly.type
_entity_poly.pdbx_seq_one_letter_code
_entity_poly.pdbx_strand_id
1 'polypeptide(L)'
;FIVLAQVGIWWLMKGDWQRYSFAVGLPLLVASSVAMAYIWTNHMLNPLCEHTDPLVGSTSVIVPRWADWLHDNFSYHTEHHVFPGMNPRYYPEVARLLQQHFPDRYNRISFGEAWRRIWQQEEFICERKSPE
;
A
#
# COMPACT_ATOMS: atom_id res chain seq x y z
N PHE A 1 14.74 3.79 -20.76
CA PHE A 1 14.38 2.41 -21.13
C PHE A 1 12.86 2.24 -21.27
N ILE A 2 12.05 2.57 -20.26
CA ILE A 2 10.59 2.39 -20.28
C ILE A 2 9.92 3.10 -21.45
N VAL A 3 10.26 4.36 -21.71
CA VAL A 3 9.69 5.14 -22.83
C VAL A 3 9.99 4.50 -24.18
N LEU A 4 11.23 4.04 -24.38
CA LEU A 4 11.62 3.34 -25.62
C LEU A 4 10.86 2.03 -25.79
N ALA A 5 10.64 1.29 -24.72
CA ALA A 5 9.83 0.07 -24.72
C ALA A 5 8.38 0.38 -25.13
N GLN A 6 7.77 1.43 -24.56
CA GLN A 6 6.41 1.84 -24.91
C GLN A 6 6.28 2.29 -26.38
N VAL A 7 7.24 3.06 -26.88
CA VAL A 7 7.30 3.45 -28.31
C VAL A 7 7.43 2.21 -29.19
N GLY A 8 8.28 1.25 -28.81
CA GLY A 8 8.43 -0.02 -29.50
C GLY A 8 7.15 -0.84 -29.57
N ILE A 9 6.43 -0.96 -28.43
CA ILE A 9 5.15 -1.66 -28.37
C ILE A 9 4.11 -0.96 -29.26
N TRP A 10 4.02 0.37 -29.19
CA TRP A 10 3.13 1.14 -30.06
C TRP A 10 3.43 0.95 -31.54
N TRP A 11 4.71 0.92 -31.90
CA TRP A 11 5.15 0.66 -33.28
C TRP A 11 4.80 -0.77 -33.72
N LEU A 12 5.00 -1.78 -32.88
CA LEU A 12 4.58 -3.16 -33.14
C LEU A 12 3.07 -3.29 -33.36
N MET A 13 2.27 -2.41 -32.74
CA MET A 13 0.83 -2.30 -32.95
C MET A 13 0.46 -1.46 -34.18
N LYS A 14 1.44 -1.22 -35.10
CA LYS A 14 1.27 -0.43 -36.35
C LYS A 14 0.77 1.00 -36.12
N GLY A 15 1.13 1.60 -34.95
CA GLY A 15 0.70 2.94 -34.60
C GLY A 15 -0.79 3.07 -34.26
N ASP A 16 -1.50 1.97 -34.05
CA ASP A 16 -2.91 1.96 -33.69
C ASP A 16 -3.11 2.36 -32.23
N TRP A 17 -3.53 3.61 -32.01
CA TRP A 17 -3.78 4.17 -30.68
C TRP A 17 -4.91 3.46 -29.93
N GLN A 18 -5.91 2.98 -30.61
CA GLN A 18 -7.02 2.28 -29.98
C GLN A 18 -6.53 0.95 -29.39
N ARG A 19 -5.82 0.17 -30.17
CA ARG A 19 -5.22 -1.09 -29.71
C ARG A 19 -4.24 -0.85 -28.56
N TYR A 20 -3.36 0.14 -28.70
CA TYR A 20 -2.40 0.48 -27.65
C TYR A 20 -3.09 0.90 -26.36
N SER A 21 -4.11 1.76 -26.44
CA SER A 21 -4.85 2.22 -25.26
C SER A 21 -5.53 1.09 -24.50
N PHE A 22 -6.14 0.13 -25.21
CA PHE A 22 -6.78 -1.01 -24.55
C PHE A 22 -5.78 -2.08 -24.05
N ALA A 23 -4.72 -2.34 -24.80
CA ALA A 23 -3.78 -3.40 -24.45
C ALA A 23 -2.72 -2.98 -23.42
N VAL A 24 -2.38 -1.71 -23.36
CA VAL A 24 -1.33 -1.16 -22.52
C VAL A 24 -1.85 -0.05 -21.60
N GLY A 25 -2.49 0.96 -22.18
CA GLY A 25 -2.91 2.15 -21.42
C GLY A 25 -3.90 1.84 -20.31
N LEU A 26 -4.97 1.15 -20.63
CA LEU A 26 -6.00 0.80 -19.64
C LEU A 26 -5.49 -0.14 -18.53
N PRO A 27 -4.80 -1.25 -18.82
CA PRO A 27 -4.20 -2.09 -17.77
C PRO A 27 -3.21 -1.34 -16.89
N LEU A 28 -2.37 -0.49 -17.47
CA LEU A 28 -1.42 0.32 -16.73
C LEU A 28 -2.13 1.35 -15.82
N LEU A 29 -3.16 2.01 -16.32
CA LEU A 29 -3.97 2.94 -15.54
C LEU A 29 -4.62 2.24 -14.34
N VAL A 30 -5.24 1.09 -14.56
CA VAL A 30 -5.89 0.31 -13.50
C VAL A 30 -4.86 -0.14 -12.47
N ALA A 31 -3.74 -0.74 -12.90
CA ALA A 31 -2.70 -1.21 -11.99
C ALA A 31 -2.10 -0.06 -11.17
N SER A 32 -1.81 1.08 -11.82
CA SER A 32 -1.29 2.27 -11.14
C SER A 32 -2.29 2.85 -10.14
N SER A 33 -3.58 2.88 -10.49
CA SER A 33 -4.63 3.38 -9.59
C SER A 33 -4.77 2.52 -8.35
N VAL A 34 -4.72 1.19 -8.49
CA VAL A 34 -4.75 0.25 -7.35
C VAL A 34 -3.51 0.45 -6.48
N ALA A 35 -2.32 0.48 -7.07
CA ALA A 35 -1.08 0.68 -6.32
C ALA A 35 -1.08 2.02 -5.56
N MET A 36 -1.49 3.12 -6.21
CA MET A 36 -1.58 4.43 -5.57
C MET A 36 -2.62 4.47 -4.46
N ALA A 37 -3.76 3.79 -4.62
CA ALA A 37 -4.77 3.70 -3.57
C ALA A 37 -4.21 3.06 -2.29
N TYR A 38 -3.40 2.00 -2.42
CA TYR A 38 -2.71 1.39 -1.28
C TYR A 38 -1.62 2.31 -0.71
N ILE A 39 -0.79 2.92 -1.55
CA ILE A 39 0.25 3.84 -1.08
C ILE A 39 -0.35 4.96 -0.23
N TRP A 40 -1.45 5.56 -0.69
CA TRP A 40 -2.12 6.62 0.06
C TRP A 40 -2.68 6.13 1.39
N THR A 41 -3.43 5.02 1.40
CA THR A 41 -4.01 4.49 2.64
C THR A 41 -2.96 3.99 3.63
N ASN A 42 -1.79 3.58 3.15
CA ASN A 42 -0.73 3.04 3.98
C ASN A 42 0.20 4.12 4.57
N HIS A 43 0.27 5.30 3.95
CA HIS A 43 1.23 6.33 4.34
C HIS A 43 0.63 7.68 4.73
N MET A 44 -0.46 8.14 4.07
CA MET A 44 -0.98 9.50 4.27
C MET A 44 -1.61 9.73 5.64
N LEU A 45 -2.01 8.68 6.34
CA LEU A 45 -2.61 8.79 7.67
C LEU A 45 -1.57 8.84 8.79
N ASN A 46 -0.31 8.59 8.47
CA ASN A 46 0.74 8.49 9.47
C ASN A 46 1.44 9.85 9.60
N PRO A 47 1.71 10.31 10.84
CA PRO A 47 2.40 11.56 11.07
C PRO A 47 3.83 11.46 10.54
N LEU A 48 4.36 12.58 10.05
CA LEU A 48 5.77 12.74 9.72
C LEU A 48 6.57 12.76 11.04
N CYS A 49 6.88 11.58 11.56
CA CYS A 49 7.71 11.43 12.74
C CYS A 49 9.18 11.41 12.35
N GLU A 50 10.04 12.06 13.15
CA GLU A 50 11.51 12.04 12.98
C GLU A 50 12.12 10.64 13.15
N HIS A 51 11.34 9.67 13.66
CA HIS A 51 11.78 8.29 13.89
C HIS A 51 11.26 7.37 12.79
N THR A 52 12.18 6.61 12.22
CA THR A 52 11.93 5.55 11.22
C THR A 52 11.32 4.28 11.85
N ASP A 53 10.32 4.44 12.72
CA ASP A 53 9.62 3.31 13.31
C ASP A 53 8.48 2.83 12.38
N PRO A 54 8.61 1.66 11.75
CA PRO A 54 7.63 1.17 10.79
C PRO A 54 6.25 0.92 11.41
N LEU A 55 6.16 0.66 12.71
CA LEU A 55 4.87 0.43 13.39
C LEU A 55 4.03 1.69 13.48
N VAL A 56 4.67 2.87 13.53
CA VAL A 56 4.00 4.18 13.63
C VAL A 56 3.95 4.87 12.28
N GLY A 57 4.99 4.68 11.46
CA GLY A 57 5.14 5.35 10.16
C GLY A 57 4.40 4.67 9.01
N SER A 58 3.70 3.57 9.26
CA SER A 58 2.92 2.86 8.24
C SER A 58 1.62 2.29 8.81
N THR A 59 0.67 2.02 7.92
CA THR A 59 -0.63 1.46 8.26
C THR A 59 -0.90 0.25 7.37
N SER A 60 -1.32 -0.86 7.97
CA SER A 60 -1.86 -2.01 7.24
C SER A 60 -3.36 -1.86 7.09
N VAL A 61 -3.89 -2.18 5.90
CA VAL A 61 -5.33 -2.05 5.64
C VAL A 61 -6.00 -3.42 5.53
N ILE A 62 -7.22 -3.51 6.07
CA ILE A 62 -8.02 -4.72 6.00
C ILE A 62 -8.86 -4.67 4.73
N VAL A 63 -8.66 -5.67 3.88
CA VAL A 63 -9.41 -5.88 2.64
C VAL A 63 -10.04 -7.28 2.63
N PRO A 64 -10.97 -7.58 1.72
CA PRO A 64 -11.49 -8.94 1.55
C PRO A 64 -10.37 -9.93 1.18
N ARG A 65 -10.43 -11.16 1.70
CA ARG A 65 -9.39 -12.19 1.47
C ARG A 65 -9.08 -12.49 0.00
N TRP A 66 -10.08 -12.35 -0.89
CA TRP A 66 -9.85 -12.53 -2.32
C TRP A 66 -8.94 -11.43 -2.90
N ALA A 67 -9.01 -10.19 -2.37
CA ALA A 67 -8.11 -9.11 -2.77
C ALA A 67 -6.68 -9.39 -2.28
N ASP A 68 -6.50 -9.79 -1.03
CA ASP A 68 -5.20 -10.21 -0.49
C ASP A 68 -4.56 -11.31 -1.34
N TRP A 69 -5.36 -12.28 -1.77
CA TRP A 69 -4.89 -13.35 -2.65
C TRP A 69 -4.46 -12.83 -4.04
N LEU A 70 -5.19 -11.87 -4.61
CA LEU A 70 -4.88 -11.31 -5.94
C LEU A 70 -3.58 -10.50 -5.98
N HIS A 71 -3.24 -9.80 -4.89
CA HIS A 71 -2.08 -8.92 -4.82
C HIS A 71 -1.05 -9.37 -3.76
N ASP A 72 -1.03 -10.68 -3.47
CA ASP A 72 -0.02 -11.32 -2.62
C ASP A 72 0.15 -10.64 -1.24
N ASN A 73 -0.98 -10.39 -0.54
CA ASN A 73 -1.02 -9.77 0.78
C ASN A 73 -0.42 -8.35 0.82
N PHE A 74 -0.48 -7.58 -0.26
CA PHE A 74 0.03 -6.21 -0.33
C PHE A 74 -0.64 -5.24 0.66
N SER A 75 -1.81 -5.60 1.20
CA SER A 75 -2.53 -4.87 2.24
C SER A 75 -1.81 -4.86 3.60
N TYR A 76 -0.91 -5.83 3.84
CA TYR A 76 -0.10 -5.97 5.06
C TYR A 76 1.19 -5.15 4.95
N HIS A 77 1.05 -3.83 4.90
CA HIS A 77 2.14 -2.92 4.57
C HIS A 77 3.13 -2.71 5.72
N THR A 78 2.63 -2.60 6.93
CA THR A 78 3.47 -2.48 8.15
C THR A 78 4.34 -3.73 8.33
N GLU A 79 3.78 -4.91 8.11
CA GLU A 79 4.48 -6.18 8.19
C GLU A 79 5.63 -6.25 7.17
N HIS A 80 5.37 -5.73 5.97
CA HIS A 80 6.40 -5.61 4.94
C HIS A 80 7.53 -4.66 5.38
N HIS A 81 7.22 -3.54 5.99
CA HIS A 81 8.23 -2.61 6.49
C HIS A 81 9.03 -3.16 7.67
N VAL A 82 8.40 -3.94 8.56
CA VAL A 82 9.09 -4.61 9.68
C VAL A 82 9.97 -5.76 9.19
N PHE A 83 9.50 -6.52 8.20
CA PHE A 83 10.18 -7.71 7.68
C PHE A 83 10.21 -7.74 6.14
N PRO A 84 10.95 -6.82 5.47
CA PRO A 84 10.90 -6.65 4.01
C PRO A 84 11.35 -7.88 3.21
N GLY A 85 12.16 -8.77 3.80
CA GLY A 85 12.61 -10.02 3.17
C GLY A 85 11.73 -11.23 3.44
N MET A 86 10.65 -11.09 4.21
CA MET A 86 9.75 -12.19 4.54
C MET A 86 8.81 -12.52 3.39
N ASN A 87 8.51 -13.81 3.20
CA ASN A 87 7.50 -14.22 2.24
C ASN A 87 6.11 -13.70 2.69
N PRO A 88 5.37 -12.98 1.82
CA PRO A 88 4.08 -12.34 2.14
C PRO A 88 3.02 -13.28 2.71
N ARG A 89 3.10 -14.56 2.43
CA ARG A 89 2.19 -15.57 2.99
C ARG A 89 2.15 -15.60 4.52
N TYR A 90 3.22 -15.12 5.19
CA TYR A 90 3.34 -15.09 6.65
C TYR A 90 2.85 -13.77 7.26
N TYR A 91 2.59 -12.73 6.47
CA TYR A 91 2.13 -11.44 6.96
C TYR A 91 0.86 -11.50 7.81
N PRO A 92 -0.15 -12.34 7.52
CA PRO A 92 -1.31 -12.47 8.40
C PRO A 92 -0.97 -12.92 9.82
N GLU A 93 0.04 -13.80 9.98
CA GLU A 93 0.50 -14.24 11.30
C GLU A 93 1.32 -13.15 11.99
N VAL A 94 2.17 -12.45 11.25
CA VAL A 94 2.92 -11.29 11.77
C VAL A 94 1.96 -10.21 12.24
N ALA A 95 0.92 -9.88 11.46
CA ALA A 95 -0.11 -8.92 11.86
C ALA A 95 -0.78 -9.29 13.19
N ARG A 96 -1.09 -10.57 13.38
CA ARG A 96 -1.66 -11.07 14.63
C ARG A 96 -0.70 -10.86 15.81
N LEU A 97 0.59 -11.16 15.61
CA LEU A 97 1.62 -10.96 16.65
C LEU A 97 1.84 -9.47 16.93
N LEU A 98 1.92 -8.62 15.92
CA LEU A 98 2.06 -7.17 16.08
C LEU A 98 0.86 -6.59 16.85
N GLN A 99 -0.35 -6.99 16.49
CA GLN A 99 -1.55 -6.57 17.22
C GLN A 99 -1.57 -7.01 18.67
N GLN A 100 -1.01 -8.19 18.97
CA GLN A 100 -0.96 -8.74 20.32
C GLN A 100 0.12 -8.07 21.20
N HIS A 101 1.30 -7.80 20.62
CA HIS A 101 2.46 -7.29 21.38
C HIS A 101 2.62 -5.77 21.33
N PHE A 102 2.06 -5.11 20.31
CA PHE A 102 2.18 -3.66 20.10
C PHE A 102 0.83 -3.01 19.74
N PRO A 103 -0.26 -3.27 20.53
CA PRO A 103 -1.61 -2.81 20.19
C PRO A 103 -1.71 -1.29 20.06
N ASP A 104 -0.92 -0.53 20.84
CA ASP A 104 -0.95 0.93 20.86
C ASP A 104 -0.11 1.59 19.76
N ARG A 105 0.66 0.82 19.01
CA ARG A 105 1.61 1.31 18.01
C ARG A 105 1.33 0.77 16.62
N TYR A 106 0.71 -0.39 16.53
CA TYR A 106 0.40 -1.04 15.27
C TYR A 106 -0.94 -0.57 14.72
N ASN A 107 -0.89 0.17 13.61
CA ASN A 107 -2.06 0.71 12.95
C ASN A 107 -2.61 -0.27 11.91
N ARG A 108 -3.83 -0.75 12.15
CA ARG A 108 -4.54 -1.62 11.22
C ARG A 108 -6.02 -1.26 11.18
N ILE A 109 -6.49 -0.76 10.05
CA ILE A 109 -7.87 -0.30 9.85
C ILE A 109 -8.45 -0.85 8.55
N SER A 110 -9.77 -0.79 8.38
CA SER A 110 -10.37 -1.19 7.11
C SER A 110 -9.98 -0.21 5.99
N PHE A 111 -9.88 -0.72 4.75
CA PHE A 111 -9.55 0.11 3.58
C PHE A 111 -10.54 1.27 3.40
N GLY A 112 -11.84 1.02 3.64
CA GLY A 112 -12.86 2.07 3.58
C GLY A 112 -12.71 3.13 4.68
N GLU A 113 -12.33 2.72 5.89
CA GLU A 113 -12.05 3.63 6.99
C GLU A 113 -10.81 4.48 6.71
N ALA A 114 -9.76 3.89 6.13
CA ALA A 114 -8.57 4.63 5.72
C ALA A 114 -8.94 5.75 4.73
N TRP A 115 -9.75 5.45 3.71
CA TRP A 115 -10.23 6.47 2.78
C TRP A 115 -11.09 7.53 3.45
N ARG A 116 -12.00 7.15 4.35
CA ARG A 116 -12.81 8.12 5.11
C ARG A 116 -11.92 9.13 5.85
N ARG A 117 -10.90 8.64 6.55
CA ARG A 117 -9.96 9.51 7.29
C ARG A 117 -9.15 10.41 6.37
N ILE A 118 -8.64 9.90 5.24
CA ILE A 118 -7.94 10.72 4.24
C ILE A 118 -8.84 11.87 3.76
N TRP A 119 -10.11 11.61 3.45
CA TRP A 119 -11.06 12.65 3.03
C TRP A 119 -11.37 13.66 4.14
N GLN A 120 -11.33 13.25 5.39
CA GLN A 120 -11.55 14.11 6.55
C GLN A 120 -10.26 14.80 7.04
N GLN A 121 -9.12 14.49 6.40
CA GLN A 121 -7.79 14.98 6.80
C GLN A 121 -7.43 14.61 8.25
N GLU A 122 -7.93 13.48 8.72
CA GLU A 122 -7.62 12.93 10.04
C GLU A 122 -6.32 12.14 9.96
N GLU A 123 -5.31 12.54 10.73
CA GLU A 123 -4.04 11.80 10.87
C GLU A 123 -4.02 11.02 12.17
N PHE A 124 -3.23 9.95 12.23
CA PHE A 124 -2.90 9.30 13.49
C PHE A 124 -1.99 10.21 14.31
N ILE A 125 -2.34 10.41 15.58
CA ILE A 125 -1.53 11.22 16.49
C ILE A 125 -0.29 10.42 16.88
N CYS A 126 0.89 10.96 16.59
CA CYS A 126 2.13 10.44 17.13
C CYS A 126 2.26 10.95 18.58
N GLU A 127 1.74 10.20 19.55
CA GLU A 127 2.02 10.49 20.95
C GLU A 127 3.51 10.30 21.21
N ARG A 128 4.22 11.41 21.30
CA ARG A 128 5.58 11.44 21.78
C ARG A 128 5.54 11.12 23.30
N LYS A 129 5.62 9.85 23.67
CA LYS A 129 6.03 9.52 25.04
C LYS A 129 7.47 9.99 25.18
N SER A 130 7.67 11.12 25.87
CA SER A 130 8.99 11.54 26.33
C SER A 130 9.60 10.38 27.10
N PRO A 131 10.84 9.97 26.82
CA PRO A 131 11.53 9.05 27.70
C PRO A 131 11.74 9.78 29.04
N GLU A 132 11.15 9.25 30.13
CA GLU A 132 11.55 9.55 31.49
C GLU A 132 12.92 8.97 31.78
#